data_af2e95b543a19c960c4207e59d09a22d
#
_entry.id   af2e95b543a19c960c4207e59d09a22d
#
_cell.length_a   1.000
_cell.length_b   1.000
_cell.length_c   1.000
_cell.angle_alpha   90.00
_cell.angle_beta   90.00
_cell.angle_gamma   90.00
#
_symmetry.space_group_name_H-M   'P 1'
#
loop_
_entity.id
_entity.type
_entity.pdbx_description
1 polymer ?
#
loop_
_entity_poly.entity_id
_entity_poly.type
_entity_poly.pdbx_seq_one_letter_code
_entity_poly.pdbx_strand_id
1 'polypeptide(L)'
;EGAVFDKEYNFKGKDIEPMITYGTNPGMAIPISKSIPSSETSDSKTSYKKALDYMEFNEGDLMIGKKIDYVFLGSCTNGRIEDFRDFASLIKGKKKSDSVDAWLVPGSHKVLKSIRDEGILDILTDLLDLDTEAEGYNFVICAYKKEQQ
;
A
#
# COMPACT_ATOMS: atom_id res chain seq x y z
N GLU A 1 -13.40 -26.48 20.72
CA GLU A 1 -14.13 -27.64 20.16
C GLU A 1 -15.56 -27.63 20.68
N GLY A 2 -16.58 -27.83 19.79
CA GLY A 2 -18.00 -27.91 20.16
C GLY A 2 -18.78 -26.59 20.07
N ALA A 3 -18.22 -25.52 19.53
CA ALA A 3 -18.98 -24.30 19.23
C ALA A 3 -19.95 -24.55 18.06
N VAL A 4 -21.19 -24.11 18.21
CA VAL A 4 -22.21 -24.10 17.13
C VAL A 4 -22.30 -22.69 16.61
N PHE A 5 -22.10 -22.52 15.30
CA PHE A 5 -22.12 -21.21 14.62
C PHE A 5 -23.44 -21.04 13.88
N ASP A 6 -24.03 -19.85 13.93
CA ASP A 6 -25.22 -19.51 13.17
C ASP A 6 -24.97 -19.51 11.66
N LYS A 7 -23.77 -19.15 11.24
CA LYS A 7 -23.30 -19.16 9.84
C LYS A 7 -21.81 -19.46 9.75
N GLU A 8 -21.44 -20.22 8.73
CA GLU A 8 -20.05 -20.45 8.36
C GLU A 8 -19.78 -19.95 6.94
N TYR A 9 -18.66 -19.27 6.77
CA TYR A 9 -18.17 -18.81 5.47
C TYR A 9 -16.81 -19.41 5.19
N ASN A 10 -16.69 -20.11 4.08
CA ASN A 10 -15.43 -20.73 3.68
C ASN A 10 -14.84 -19.98 2.46
N PHE A 11 -13.65 -19.45 2.62
CA PHE A 11 -12.91 -18.76 1.56
C PHE A 11 -11.61 -19.49 1.27
N LYS A 12 -11.26 -19.58 0.00
CA LYS A 12 -9.92 -20.06 -0.41
C LYS A 12 -9.07 -18.84 -0.74
N GLY A 13 -7.90 -18.75 -0.13
CA GLY A 13 -7.00 -17.60 -0.33
C GLY A 13 -6.65 -17.35 -1.79
N LYS A 14 -6.55 -18.39 -2.61
CA LYS A 14 -6.30 -18.29 -4.05
C LYS A 14 -7.43 -17.65 -4.87
N ASP A 15 -8.65 -17.59 -4.31
CA ASP A 15 -9.81 -17.02 -4.97
C ASP A 15 -9.96 -15.52 -4.64
N ILE A 16 -9.08 -14.98 -3.78
CA ILE A 16 -9.05 -13.57 -3.39
C ILE A 16 -8.00 -12.86 -4.26
N GLU A 17 -8.46 -12.00 -5.16
CA GLU A 17 -7.59 -11.14 -5.95
C GLU A 17 -6.97 -10.03 -5.07
N PRO A 18 -5.84 -9.43 -5.49
CA PRO A 18 -5.34 -8.20 -4.86
C PRO A 18 -6.43 -7.12 -4.84
N MET A 19 -6.67 -6.55 -3.66
CA MET A 19 -7.73 -5.57 -3.42
C MET A 19 -7.15 -4.17 -3.32
N ILE A 20 -7.92 -3.19 -3.79
CA ILE A 20 -7.61 -1.77 -3.67
C ILE A 20 -8.84 -0.99 -3.22
N THR A 21 -8.65 0.04 -2.40
CA THR A 21 -9.72 0.98 -2.05
C THR A 21 -9.71 2.15 -3.04
N TYR A 22 -10.91 2.53 -3.49
CA TYR A 22 -11.13 3.67 -4.39
C TYR A 22 -11.81 4.85 -3.68
N GLY A 23 -11.96 4.77 -2.37
CA GLY A 23 -12.64 5.77 -1.56
C GLY A 23 -12.08 5.89 -0.15
N THR A 24 -12.86 6.48 0.75
CA THR A 24 -12.45 6.92 2.08
C THR A 24 -12.79 5.93 3.20
N ASN A 25 -13.32 4.76 2.89
CA ASN A 25 -13.63 3.72 3.89
C ASN A 25 -13.39 2.31 3.34
N PRO A 26 -13.22 1.29 4.21
CA PRO A 26 -12.94 -0.09 3.79
C PRO A 26 -14.03 -0.73 2.92
N GLY A 27 -15.30 -0.27 3.03
CA GLY A 27 -16.39 -0.75 2.19
C GLY A 27 -16.25 -0.33 0.72
N MET A 28 -15.38 0.64 0.43
CA MET A 28 -15.07 1.10 -0.93
C MET A 28 -13.84 0.39 -1.48
N ALA A 29 -13.81 -0.94 -1.39
CA ALA A 29 -12.74 -1.79 -1.91
C ALA A 29 -13.24 -2.64 -3.07
N ILE A 30 -12.38 -2.82 -4.06
CA ILE A 30 -12.62 -3.67 -5.24
C ILE A 30 -11.37 -4.49 -5.57
N PRO A 31 -11.51 -5.62 -6.27
CA PRO A 31 -10.36 -6.25 -6.93
C PRO A 31 -9.68 -5.25 -7.86
N ILE A 32 -8.35 -5.24 -7.86
CA ILE A 32 -7.56 -4.27 -8.65
C ILE A 32 -7.85 -4.36 -10.15
N SER A 33 -8.31 -5.52 -10.62
CA SER A 33 -8.70 -5.77 -12.02
C SER A 33 -10.03 -5.13 -12.42
N LYS A 34 -10.82 -4.66 -11.44
CA LYS A 34 -12.16 -4.13 -11.66
C LYS A 34 -12.17 -2.61 -11.78
N SER A 35 -13.21 -2.10 -12.42
CA SER A 35 -13.51 -0.66 -12.46
C SER A 35 -14.30 -0.23 -11.22
N ILE A 36 -14.22 1.06 -10.91
CA ILE A 36 -15.00 1.70 -9.85
C ILE A 36 -16.50 1.51 -10.17
N PRO A 37 -17.29 0.94 -9.25
CA PRO A 37 -18.69 0.64 -9.50
C PRO A 37 -19.54 1.91 -9.67
N SER A 38 -20.76 1.76 -10.17
CA SER A 38 -21.71 2.89 -10.23
C SER A 38 -22.27 3.23 -8.84
N SER A 39 -22.61 4.50 -8.64
CA SER A 39 -23.27 5.02 -7.45
C SER A 39 -24.62 4.36 -7.14
N GLU A 40 -25.21 3.69 -8.12
CA GLU A 40 -26.47 2.96 -7.93
C GLU A 40 -26.34 1.75 -7.00
N THR A 41 -25.10 1.21 -6.87
CA THR A 41 -24.80 0.09 -5.99
C THR A 41 -24.45 0.51 -4.56
N SER A 42 -24.40 1.82 -4.28
CA SER A 42 -24.02 2.36 -2.97
C SER A 42 -25.23 2.64 -2.08
N ASP A 43 -25.11 2.31 -0.80
CA ASP A 43 -26.13 2.60 0.22
C ASP A 43 -26.39 4.12 0.41
N SER A 44 -25.39 4.96 0.08
CA SER A 44 -25.49 6.42 0.15
C SER A 44 -24.82 7.09 -1.03
N LYS A 45 -25.60 7.50 -2.02
CA LYS A 45 -25.12 8.20 -3.20
C LYS A 45 -24.35 9.50 -2.89
N THR A 46 -24.78 10.23 -1.85
CA THR A 46 -24.12 11.47 -1.43
C THR A 46 -22.74 11.22 -0.85
N SER A 47 -22.59 10.24 0.03
CA SER A 47 -21.29 9.89 0.62
C SER A 47 -20.36 9.29 -0.42
N TYR A 48 -20.89 8.48 -1.32
CA TYR A 48 -20.17 7.90 -2.43
C TYR A 48 -19.58 9.00 -3.33
N LYS A 49 -20.41 9.95 -3.78
CA LYS A 49 -19.95 11.05 -4.62
C LYS A 49 -18.86 11.88 -3.94
N LYS A 50 -19.05 12.24 -2.67
CA LYS A 50 -18.04 12.99 -1.90
C LYS A 50 -16.71 12.24 -1.80
N ALA A 51 -16.75 10.91 -1.66
CA ALA A 51 -15.53 10.11 -1.59
C ALA A 51 -14.80 10.10 -2.95
N LEU A 52 -15.51 9.93 -4.06
CA LEU A 52 -14.91 9.98 -5.40
C LEU A 52 -14.36 11.39 -5.73
N ASP A 53 -15.10 12.45 -5.41
CA ASP A 53 -14.65 13.83 -5.57
C ASP A 53 -13.35 14.08 -4.78
N TYR A 54 -13.27 13.56 -3.54
CA TYR A 54 -12.07 13.69 -2.70
C TYR A 54 -10.87 12.92 -3.26
N MET A 55 -11.11 11.73 -3.82
CA MET A 55 -10.07 10.86 -4.39
C MET A 55 -9.74 11.20 -5.85
N GLU A 56 -10.44 12.16 -6.45
CA GLU A 56 -10.30 12.56 -7.86
C GLU A 56 -10.54 11.41 -8.85
N PHE A 57 -11.51 10.55 -8.53
CA PHE A 57 -11.91 9.42 -9.37
C PHE A 57 -13.33 9.59 -9.93
N ASN A 58 -13.61 8.85 -11.00
CA ASN A 58 -14.94 8.77 -11.61
C ASN A 58 -15.47 7.32 -11.58
N GLU A 59 -16.79 7.20 -11.64
CA GLU A 59 -17.44 5.91 -11.88
C GLU A 59 -16.92 5.29 -13.17
N GLY A 60 -16.64 3.99 -13.15
CA GLY A 60 -16.10 3.25 -14.29
C GLY A 60 -14.59 3.36 -14.50
N ASP A 61 -13.90 4.20 -13.74
CA ASP A 61 -12.44 4.28 -13.80
C ASP A 61 -11.78 2.95 -13.44
N LEU A 62 -10.73 2.58 -14.17
CA LEU A 62 -9.83 1.50 -13.81
C LEU A 62 -8.75 2.03 -12.87
N MET A 63 -8.41 1.27 -11.83
CA MET A 63 -7.34 1.63 -10.91
C MET A 63 -5.96 1.35 -11.49
N ILE A 64 -5.85 0.29 -12.31
CA ILE A 64 -4.60 -0.05 -13.00
C ILE A 64 -4.26 1.05 -14.02
N GLY A 65 -3.00 1.50 -13.97
CA GLY A 65 -2.49 2.55 -14.86
C GLY A 65 -2.73 3.98 -14.37
N LYS A 66 -3.39 4.17 -13.24
CA LYS A 66 -3.45 5.50 -12.62
C LYS A 66 -2.06 5.91 -12.15
N LYS A 67 -1.72 7.18 -12.39
CA LYS A 67 -0.49 7.78 -11.90
C LYS A 67 -0.54 7.83 -10.36
N ILE A 68 0.57 7.47 -9.73
CA ILE A 68 0.78 7.61 -8.29
C ILE A 68 1.94 8.55 -8.04
N ASP A 69 1.87 9.34 -6.99
CA ASP A 69 2.92 10.25 -6.57
C ASP A 69 3.63 9.73 -5.30
N TYR A 70 2.93 8.97 -4.48
CA TYR A 70 3.46 8.44 -3.22
C TYR A 70 3.23 6.94 -3.08
N VAL A 71 4.25 6.24 -2.57
CA VAL A 71 4.15 4.85 -2.12
C VAL A 71 4.46 4.82 -0.63
N PHE A 72 3.57 4.22 0.15
CA PHE A 72 3.78 4.01 1.57
C PHE A 72 3.70 2.52 1.88
N LEU A 73 4.79 1.93 2.35
CA LEU A 73 4.83 0.55 2.81
C LEU A 73 5.19 0.52 4.29
N GLY A 74 4.34 -0.13 5.08
CA GLY A 74 4.64 -0.34 6.48
C GLY A 74 3.53 0.06 7.43
N SER A 75 3.87 0.69 8.53
CA SER A 75 3.07 0.95 9.71
C SER A 75 2.79 -0.31 10.56
N CYS A 76 1.71 -0.31 11.36
CA CYS A 76 1.43 -1.37 12.33
C CYS A 76 0.93 -2.68 11.72
N THR A 77 0.29 -2.65 10.55
CA THR A 77 -0.32 -3.82 9.92
C THR A 77 0.57 -4.44 8.86
N ASN A 78 1.09 -3.63 7.93
CA ASN A 78 1.89 -4.07 6.78
C ASN A 78 3.38 -3.73 6.96
N GLY A 79 3.85 -3.66 8.19
CA GLY A 79 5.24 -3.38 8.55
C GLY A 79 5.98 -4.58 9.12
N ARG A 80 5.60 -5.81 8.77
CA ARG A 80 6.26 -7.05 9.17
C ARG A 80 7.43 -7.34 8.26
N ILE A 81 8.35 -8.20 8.71
CA ILE A 81 9.52 -8.55 7.90
C ILE A 81 9.13 -9.26 6.59
N GLU A 82 8.05 -10.05 6.61
CA GLU A 82 7.52 -10.74 5.43
C GLU A 82 7.12 -9.73 4.35
N ASP A 83 6.43 -8.63 4.72
CA ASP A 83 6.01 -7.59 3.79
C ASP A 83 7.22 -6.95 3.09
N PHE A 84 8.30 -6.71 3.84
CA PHE A 84 9.54 -6.16 3.27
C PHE A 84 10.30 -7.15 2.40
N ARG A 85 10.29 -8.45 2.74
CA ARG A 85 10.89 -9.50 1.89
C ARG A 85 10.16 -9.60 0.56
N ASP A 86 8.83 -9.64 0.59
CA ASP A 86 7.99 -9.72 -0.61
C ASP A 86 8.19 -8.48 -1.48
N PHE A 87 8.15 -7.29 -0.88
CA PHE A 87 8.40 -6.04 -1.59
C PHE A 87 9.79 -6.01 -2.21
N ALA A 88 10.85 -6.33 -1.46
CA ALA A 88 12.23 -6.37 -1.96
C ALA A 88 12.37 -7.36 -3.14
N SER A 89 11.73 -8.54 -3.07
CA SER A 89 11.74 -9.50 -4.16
C SER A 89 11.08 -8.95 -5.43
N LEU A 90 9.99 -8.19 -5.28
CA LEU A 90 9.23 -7.60 -6.38
C LEU A 90 10.00 -6.48 -7.10
N ILE A 91 10.77 -5.70 -6.34
CA ILE A 91 11.46 -4.51 -6.85
C ILE A 91 12.93 -4.74 -7.23
N LYS A 92 13.51 -5.84 -6.83
CA LYS A 92 14.93 -6.15 -7.09
C LYS A 92 15.29 -5.96 -8.57
N GLY A 93 16.30 -5.14 -8.82
CA GLY A 93 16.76 -4.81 -10.18
C GLY A 93 15.87 -3.85 -10.96
N LYS A 94 14.86 -3.25 -10.32
CA LYS A 94 14.04 -2.17 -10.90
C LYS A 94 14.52 -0.83 -10.38
N LYS A 95 14.06 0.25 -11.00
CA LYS A 95 14.26 1.63 -10.53
C LYS A 95 12.92 2.27 -10.27
N LYS A 96 12.85 3.06 -9.21
CA LYS A 96 11.71 3.93 -8.90
C LYS A 96 11.63 5.03 -9.96
N SER A 97 10.41 5.43 -10.34
CA SER A 97 10.22 6.65 -11.12
C SER A 97 10.64 7.89 -10.32
N ASP A 98 11.33 8.83 -10.93
CA ASP A 98 11.72 10.10 -10.29
C ASP A 98 10.53 10.92 -9.80
N SER A 99 9.34 10.68 -10.36
CA SER A 99 8.10 11.34 -9.98
C SER A 99 7.37 10.70 -8.80
N VAL A 100 7.91 9.64 -8.20
CA VAL A 100 7.26 8.89 -7.11
C VAL A 100 8.11 9.00 -5.85
N ASP A 101 7.50 9.46 -4.77
CA ASP A 101 8.09 9.40 -3.44
C ASP A 101 7.70 8.09 -2.75
N ALA A 102 8.65 7.44 -2.07
CA ALA A 102 8.39 6.18 -1.38
C ALA A 102 8.78 6.26 0.09
N TRP A 103 7.87 5.82 0.94
CA TRP A 103 8.02 5.81 2.38
C TRP A 103 7.94 4.38 2.88
N LEU A 104 8.96 3.95 3.62
CA LEU A 104 9.03 2.62 4.20
C LEU A 104 9.12 2.74 5.73
N VAL A 105 8.12 2.20 6.42
CA VAL A 105 7.99 2.32 7.87
C VAL A 105 7.91 0.94 8.52
N PRO A 106 9.04 0.38 8.98
CA PRO A 106 9.04 -0.89 9.70
C PRO A 106 8.17 -0.83 10.96
N GLY A 107 7.39 -1.88 11.20
CA GLY A 107 6.45 -1.94 12.32
C GLY A 107 7.12 -2.01 13.71
N SER A 108 8.43 -2.24 13.78
CA SER A 108 9.20 -2.26 15.03
C SER A 108 10.71 -2.18 14.78
N HIS A 109 11.47 -1.85 15.82
CA HIS A 109 12.94 -1.93 15.78
C HIS A 109 13.46 -3.34 15.47
N LYS A 110 12.74 -4.39 15.89
CA LYS A 110 13.10 -5.76 15.56
C LYS A 110 12.99 -6.03 14.06
N VAL A 111 11.92 -5.57 13.42
CA VAL A 111 11.74 -5.68 11.97
C VAL A 111 12.82 -4.89 11.24
N LEU A 112 13.11 -3.67 11.69
CA LEU A 112 14.19 -2.87 11.10
C LEU A 112 15.55 -3.58 11.19
N LYS A 113 15.85 -4.19 12.36
CA LYS A 113 17.07 -4.97 12.51
C LYS A 113 17.11 -6.13 11.51
N SER A 114 16.01 -6.87 11.35
CA SER A 114 15.93 -7.96 10.38
C SER A 114 16.12 -7.47 8.93
N ILE A 115 15.54 -6.32 8.56
CA ILE A 115 15.72 -5.69 7.25
C ILE A 115 17.20 -5.43 6.97
N ARG A 116 17.96 -4.98 7.96
CA ARG A 116 19.41 -4.75 7.85
C ARG A 116 20.19 -6.06 7.78
N ASP A 117 19.93 -6.96 8.72
CA ASP A 117 20.65 -8.23 8.85
C ASP A 117 20.47 -9.12 7.59
N GLU A 118 19.34 -9.01 6.89
CA GLU A 118 19.01 -9.79 5.69
C GLU A 118 19.45 -9.09 4.38
N GLY A 119 20.09 -7.92 4.45
CA GLY A 119 20.50 -7.16 3.25
C GLY A 119 19.35 -6.58 2.43
N ILE A 120 18.14 -6.58 2.99
CA ILE A 120 16.96 -5.99 2.35
C ILE A 120 17.11 -4.48 2.23
N LEU A 121 17.76 -3.85 3.23
CA LEU A 121 17.98 -2.41 3.23
C LEU A 121 18.75 -1.96 1.99
N ASP A 122 19.78 -2.69 1.59
CA ASP A 122 20.61 -2.36 0.42
C ASP A 122 19.76 -2.38 -0.86
N ILE A 123 18.88 -3.40 -1.02
CA ILE A 123 17.97 -3.49 -2.17
C ILE A 123 17.01 -2.30 -2.21
N LEU A 124 16.52 -1.88 -1.04
CA LEU A 124 15.60 -0.76 -0.92
C LEU A 124 16.29 0.58 -1.18
N THR A 125 17.52 0.72 -0.70
CA THR A 125 18.36 1.91 -0.91
C THR A 125 18.70 2.12 -2.38
N ASP A 126 19.16 1.08 -3.05
CA ASP A 126 19.50 1.11 -4.48
C ASP A 126 18.32 1.51 -5.36
N LEU A 127 17.10 1.05 -4.98
CA LEU A 127 15.90 1.37 -5.74
C LEU A 127 15.43 2.81 -5.51
N LEU A 128 15.47 3.26 -4.25
CA LEU A 128 14.74 4.44 -3.80
C LEU A 128 15.61 5.70 -3.76
N ASP A 129 16.91 5.57 -4.08
CA ASP A 129 17.88 6.66 -4.01
C ASP A 129 17.85 7.37 -2.64
N LEU A 130 17.91 6.55 -1.57
CA LEU A 130 17.73 6.99 -0.21
C LEU A 130 19.03 7.46 0.41
N ASP A 131 19.00 8.61 1.06
CA ASP A 131 20.07 9.05 1.96
C ASP A 131 20.01 8.24 3.26
N THR A 132 21.00 7.35 3.45
CA THR A 132 21.09 6.47 4.64
C THR A 132 21.80 7.12 5.83
N GLU A 133 22.30 8.34 5.68
CA GLU A 133 23.07 9.04 6.74
C GLU A 133 22.23 9.82 7.76
N ALA A 134 20.90 9.77 7.64
CA ALA A 134 20.05 10.38 8.64
C ALA A 134 20.16 9.62 9.99
N GLU A 135 21.12 10.00 10.80
CA GLU A 135 21.22 9.60 12.21
C GLU A 135 20.06 10.17 13.01
N GLY A 136 19.13 9.35 13.39
CA GLY A 136 18.05 9.73 14.31
C GLY A 136 16.84 8.82 14.24
N TYR A 137 16.40 8.42 15.35
CA TYR A 137 15.29 7.62 15.85
C TYR A 137 13.95 7.62 15.09
N ASN A 138 13.88 7.64 13.82
CA ASN A 138 12.68 7.31 13.06
C ASN A 138 13.12 6.98 11.65
N PHE A 139 13.19 5.69 11.33
CA PHE A 139 13.26 5.27 9.95
C PHE A 139 11.92 5.50 9.26
N VAL A 140 11.65 6.74 9.03
CA VAL A 140 10.85 7.14 7.89
C VAL A 140 11.87 7.25 6.78
N ILE A 141 11.99 6.23 5.96
CA ILE A 141 12.74 6.33 4.73
C ILE A 141 11.88 7.20 3.82
N CYS A 142 12.00 8.51 3.99
CA CYS A 142 11.33 9.50 3.18
C CYS A 142 12.27 9.87 2.03
N ALA A 143 11.93 9.50 0.81
CA ALA A 143 12.41 10.21 -0.33
C ALA A 143 11.69 11.58 -0.38
N TYR A 144 12.22 12.56 0.31
CA TYR A 144 11.67 13.91 0.31
C TYR A 144 12.10 14.62 -0.97
N LYS A 145 11.16 14.94 -1.83
CA LYS A 145 11.40 15.83 -2.95
C LYS A 145 11.38 17.26 -2.43
N LYS A 146 12.55 17.92 -2.46
CA LYS A 146 12.65 19.36 -2.18
C LYS A 146 11.73 20.08 -3.16
N GLU A 147 10.70 20.76 -2.66
CA GLU A 147 9.90 21.67 -3.49
C GLU A 147 10.83 22.65 -4.20
N GLN A 148 10.68 22.73 -5.50
CA GLN A 148 11.29 23.82 -6.26
C GLN A 148 10.56 25.11 -5.88
N GLN A 149 11.25 25.98 -5.18
CA GLN A 149 10.87 27.38 -5.02
C GLN A 149 10.97 28.10 -6.36
#